data_d829a2e460222647da6e338cbdb0cbf7
#
_entry.id   d829a2e460222647da6e338cbdb0cbf7
#
_cell.length_a   1.000
_cell.length_b   1.000
_cell.length_c   1.000
_cell.angle_alpha   90.00
_cell.angle_beta   90.00
_cell.angle_gamma   90.00
#
_symmetry.space_group_name_H-M   'P 1'
#
loop_
_entity.id
_entity.type
_entity.pdbx_description
1 polymer ?
#
loop_
_entity_poly.entity_id
_entity_poly.type
_entity_poly.pdbx_seq_one_letter_code
_entity_poly.pdbx_strand_id
1 'polypeptide(L)'
;MDDDLESTPRAVVLGTGSIGTRHRGLLEGLGLEVGSVSRRAGVSEFRSVDEAVRSLQPGYVVVATETERHRESVEQLVDAGFVGRVLLEKPVMDRLGPFPRAGFRSIAVGYQLRFHPAVRFFRAAVVGQRVLSAQARYGQYLPDWRPTRDYRQTVTAGPAGG
;
A
#
# COMPACT_ATOMS: atom_id res chain seq x y z
N MET A 1 29.26 1.53 -26.52
CA MET A 1 28.12 2.39 -26.84
C MET A 1 26.91 1.51 -26.55
N ASP A 2 26.67 1.37 -25.22
CA ASP A 2 25.67 0.46 -24.69
C ASP A 2 24.31 1.16 -24.82
N ASP A 3 23.54 0.65 -25.75
CA ASP A 3 22.15 1.03 -25.98
C ASP A 3 21.28 0.31 -24.92
N ASP A 4 21.45 0.74 -23.64
CA ASP A 4 20.51 0.41 -22.58
C ASP A 4 19.19 1.12 -22.93
N LEU A 5 18.40 0.44 -23.75
CA LEU A 5 16.96 0.72 -23.86
C LEU A 5 16.40 0.59 -22.44
N GLU A 6 16.32 1.73 -21.73
CA GLU A 6 15.68 1.77 -20.41
C GLU A 6 14.28 1.18 -20.55
N SER A 7 14.17 -0.09 -20.18
CA SER A 7 12.87 -0.77 -20.20
C SER A 7 11.93 0.00 -19.28
N THR A 8 10.75 0.34 -19.77
CA THR A 8 9.70 1.01 -18.99
C THR A 8 9.59 0.35 -17.60
N PRO A 9 9.75 1.11 -16.51
CA PRO A 9 9.69 0.53 -15.18
C PRO A 9 8.31 -0.07 -14.92
N ARG A 10 8.27 -1.24 -14.28
CA ARG A 10 7.05 -2.04 -14.13
C ARG A 10 6.65 -2.16 -12.68
N ALA A 11 5.34 -2.10 -12.43
CA ALA A 11 4.76 -2.21 -11.11
C ALA A 11 3.52 -3.13 -11.09
N VAL A 12 3.22 -3.68 -9.92
CA VAL A 12 1.98 -4.43 -9.68
C VAL A 12 1.24 -3.83 -8.48
N VAL A 13 -0.08 -3.72 -8.59
CA VAL A 13 -0.96 -3.31 -7.50
C VAL A 13 -1.79 -4.52 -7.06
N LEU A 14 -1.63 -4.94 -5.82
CA LEU A 14 -2.44 -5.97 -5.18
C LEU A 14 -3.66 -5.32 -4.55
N GLY A 15 -4.84 -5.63 -5.09
CA GLY A 15 -6.12 -5.04 -4.69
C GLY A 15 -6.58 -3.93 -5.65
N THR A 16 -7.83 -4.08 -6.13
CA THR A 16 -8.49 -3.15 -7.08
C THR A 16 -9.61 -2.35 -6.42
N GLY A 17 -9.51 -2.12 -5.10
CA GLY A 17 -10.36 -1.20 -4.36
C GLY A 17 -10.01 0.26 -4.67
N SER A 18 -10.69 1.23 -4.01
CA SER A 18 -10.49 2.66 -4.31
C SER A 18 -9.03 3.12 -4.11
N ILE A 19 -8.32 2.56 -3.13
CA ILE A 19 -6.91 2.88 -2.88
C ILE A 19 -6.01 2.24 -3.93
N GLY A 20 -6.24 0.97 -4.26
CA GLY A 20 -5.48 0.29 -5.32
C GLY A 20 -5.64 0.98 -6.67
N THR A 21 -6.87 1.34 -7.06
CA THR A 21 -7.15 2.11 -8.28
C THR A 21 -6.41 3.46 -8.29
N ARG A 22 -6.38 4.15 -7.15
CA ARG A 22 -5.65 5.42 -7.01
C ARG A 22 -4.14 5.22 -7.19
N HIS A 23 -3.55 4.20 -6.55
CA HIS A 23 -2.13 3.88 -6.72
C HIS A 23 -1.80 3.54 -8.16
N ARG A 24 -2.65 2.72 -8.81
CA ARG A 24 -2.49 2.38 -10.22
C ARG A 24 -2.41 3.64 -11.07
N GLY A 25 -3.39 4.53 -10.99
CA GLY A 25 -3.40 5.77 -11.78
C GLY A 25 -2.21 6.69 -11.50
N LEU A 26 -1.71 6.73 -10.25
CA LEU A 26 -0.50 7.50 -9.91
C LEU A 26 0.75 6.89 -10.55
N LEU A 27 0.91 5.57 -10.53
CA LEU A 27 2.05 4.88 -11.12
C LEU A 27 2.05 4.97 -12.65
N GLU A 28 0.88 4.82 -13.28
CA GLU A 28 0.71 5.03 -14.72
C GLU A 28 1.03 6.48 -15.10
N GLY A 29 0.59 7.46 -14.30
CA GLY A 29 0.94 8.87 -14.48
C GLY A 29 2.43 9.19 -14.31
N LEU A 30 3.18 8.33 -13.64
CA LEU A 30 4.64 8.40 -13.53
C LEU A 30 5.37 7.63 -14.65
N GLY A 31 4.63 7.09 -15.63
CA GLY A 31 5.18 6.39 -16.78
C GLY A 31 5.54 4.92 -16.53
N LEU A 32 5.00 4.29 -15.48
CA LEU A 32 5.18 2.86 -15.25
C LEU A 32 4.17 2.04 -16.04
N GLU A 33 4.59 0.86 -16.50
CA GLU A 33 3.67 -0.21 -16.89
C GLU A 33 3.11 -0.85 -15.63
N VAL A 34 1.77 -0.84 -15.45
CA VAL A 34 1.14 -1.26 -14.20
C VAL A 34 0.15 -2.39 -14.43
N GLY A 35 0.44 -3.54 -13.83
CA GLY A 35 -0.51 -4.65 -13.72
C GLY A 35 -1.24 -4.65 -12.37
N SER A 36 -2.32 -5.40 -12.28
CA SER A 36 -3.06 -5.58 -11.04
C SER A 36 -3.43 -7.04 -10.76
N VAL A 37 -3.57 -7.35 -9.47
CA VAL A 37 -4.09 -8.64 -8.99
C VAL A 37 -5.30 -8.39 -8.11
N SER A 38 -6.40 -9.09 -8.36
CA SER A 38 -7.62 -8.99 -7.58
C SER A 38 -8.34 -10.33 -7.49
N ARG A 39 -9.02 -10.56 -6.37
CA ARG A 39 -9.94 -11.70 -6.23
C ARG A 39 -11.27 -11.50 -6.96
N ARG A 40 -11.57 -10.26 -7.36
CA ARG A 40 -12.78 -9.96 -8.12
C ARG A 40 -12.56 -10.39 -9.57
N ALA A 41 -13.42 -11.26 -10.06
CA ALA A 41 -13.34 -11.71 -11.43
C ALA A 41 -13.48 -10.54 -12.42
N GLY A 42 -12.65 -10.54 -13.47
CA GLY A 42 -12.74 -9.58 -14.58
C GLY A 42 -12.29 -8.15 -14.29
N VAL A 43 -11.66 -7.88 -13.15
CA VAL A 43 -11.22 -6.51 -12.78
C VAL A 43 -9.71 -6.37 -12.63
N SER A 44 -8.94 -7.40 -12.96
CA SER A 44 -7.48 -7.40 -12.90
C SER A 44 -6.89 -8.18 -14.07
N GLU A 45 -5.66 -7.83 -14.43
CA GLU A 45 -4.93 -8.46 -15.52
C GLU A 45 -4.42 -9.85 -15.14
N PHE A 46 -4.05 -10.03 -13.86
CA PHE A 46 -3.49 -11.28 -13.35
C PHE A 46 -4.40 -11.93 -12.32
N ARG A 47 -4.37 -13.27 -12.27
CA ARG A 47 -5.19 -14.08 -11.36
C ARG A 47 -4.51 -14.30 -10.01
N SER A 48 -3.18 -14.24 -9.99
CA SER A 48 -2.37 -14.47 -8.79
C SER A 48 -1.16 -13.56 -8.73
N VAL A 49 -0.58 -13.43 -7.52
CA VAL A 49 0.66 -12.70 -7.29
C VAL A 49 1.82 -13.37 -8.04
N ASP A 50 1.88 -14.68 -8.02
CA ASP A 50 2.90 -15.47 -8.71
C ASP A 50 2.87 -15.24 -10.23
N GLU A 51 1.68 -15.28 -10.84
CA GLU A 51 1.50 -14.97 -12.27
C GLU A 51 1.98 -13.54 -12.60
N ALA A 52 1.58 -12.56 -11.79
CA ALA A 52 1.96 -11.17 -11.99
C ALA A 52 3.49 -10.96 -11.88
N VAL A 53 4.12 -11.55 -10.87
CA VAL A 53 5.57 -11.45 -10.65
C VAL A 53 6.33 -12.08 -11.81
N ARG A 54 5.94 -13.27 -12.26
CA ARG A 54 6.63 -13.96 -13.36
C ARG A 54 6.42 -13.28 -14.71
N SER A 55 5.19 -12.86 -15.01
CA SER A 55 4.86 -12.32 -16.34
C SER A 55 5.34 -10.89 -16.51
N LEU A 56 5.13 -10.04 -15.50
CA LEU A 56 5.47 -8.62 -15.59
C LEU A 56 6.89 -8.31 -15.10
N GLN A 57 7.46 -9.17 -14.25
CA GLN A 57 8.77 -8.93 -13.60
C GLN A 57 8.87 -7.53 -12.98
N PRO A 58 7.97 -7.15 -12.08
CA PRO A 58 7.88 -5.79 -11.56
C PRO A 58 9.08 -5.47 -10.66
N GLY A 59 9.55 -4.23 -10.72
CA GLY A 59 10.52 -3.69 -9.75
C GLY A 59 9.85 -3.11 -8.50
N TYR A 60 8.52 -2.90 -8.53
CA TYR A 60 7.76 -2.25 -7.50
C TYR A 60 6.38 -2.89 -7.32
N VAL A 61 5.97 -3.11 -6.08
CA VAL A 61 4.65 -3.65 -5.75
C VAL A 61 3.97 -2.78 -4.71
N VAL A 62 2.69 -2.48 -4.92
CA VAL A 62 1.82 -1.85 -3.94
C VAL A 62 0.85 -2.89 -3.38
N VAL A 63 0.86 -3.10 -2.08
CA VAL A 63 -0.13 -3.92 -1.38
C VAL A 63 -1.24 -3.00 -0.86
N ALA A 64 -2.38 -3.04 -1.56
CA ALA A 64 -3.59 -2.24 -1.28
C ALA A 64 -4.83 -3.12 -1.12
N THR A 65 -4.64 -4.34 -0.65
CA THR A 65 -5.69 -5.28 -0.25
C THR A 65 -6.36 -4.79 1.04
N GLU A 66 -7.38 -5.50 1.51
CA GLU A 66 -7.95 -5.29 2.84
C GLU A 66 -6.89 -5.57 3.92
N THR A 67 -6.94 -4.83 5.04
CA THR A 67 -5.91 -4.89 6.10
C THR A 67 -5.66 -6.31 6.62
N GLU A 68 -6.72 -7.08 6.82
CA GLU A 68 -6.66 -8.47 7.27
C GLU A 68 -5.90 -9.39 6.30
N ARG A 69 -5.73 -8.95 5.06
CA ARG A 69 -5.05 -9.68 3.99
C ARG A 69 -3.65 -9.18 3.68
N HIS A 70 -3.19 -8.14 4.36
CA HIS A 70 -1.85 -7.61 4.14
C HIS A 70 -0.77 -8.67 4.36
N ARG A 71 -0.90 -9.47 5.44
CA ARG A 71 0.02 -10.57 5.74
C ARG A 71 0.05 -11.60 4.61
N GLU A 72 -1.11 -12.11 4.21
CA GLU A 72 -1.25 -13.07 3.10
C GLU A 72 -0.61 -12.51 1.82
N SER A 73 -0.88 -11.24 1.50
CA SER A 73 -0.33 -10.60 0.30
C SER A 73 1.19 -10.50 0.32
N VAL A 74 1.78 -10.21 1.48
CA VAL A 74 3.23 -10.16 1.65
C VAL A 74 3.84 -11.56 1.58
N GLU A 75 3.22 -12.58 2.19
CA GLU A 75 3.63 -13.97 2.10
C GLU A 75 3.60 -14.47 0.65
N GLN A 76 2.56 -14.15 -0.11
CA GLN A 76 2.47 -14.48 -1.54
C GLN A 76 3.60 -13.84 -2.36
N LEU A 77 4.04 -12.62 -2.03
CA LEU A 77 5.20 -12.00 -2.68
C LEU A 77 6.51 -12.72 -2.34
N VAL A 78 6.65 -13.18 -1.09
CA VAL A 78 7.80 -13.99 -0.66
C VAL A 78 7.84 -15.30 -1.44
N ASP A 79 6.72 -16.02 -1.48
CA ASP A 79 6.58 -17.32 -2.15
C ASP A 79 6.81 -17.21 -3.66
N ALA A 80 6.41 -16.08 -4.27
CA ALA A 80 6.67 -15.77 -5.67
C ALA A 80 8.13 -15.34 -5.95
N GLY A 81 8.99 -15.28 -4.92
CA GLY A 81 10.39 -14.87 -5.06
C GLY A 81 10.60 -13.40 -5.42
N PHE A 82 9.63 -12.53 -5.11
CA PHE A 82 9.77 -11.10 -5.38
C PHE A 82 10.82 -10.45 -4.48
N VAL A 83 11.77 -9.74 -5.07
CA VAL A 83 12.89 -9.08 -4.34
C VAL A 83 12.91 -7.55 -4.52
N GLY A 84 11.93 -6.98 -5.22
CA GLY A 84 11.87 -5.54 -5.51
C GLY A 84 11.47 -4.68 -4.30
N ARG A 85 10.86 -3.55 -4.58
CA ARG A 85 10.38 -2.59 -3.56
C ARG A 85 8.90 -2.80 -3.30
N VAL A 86 8.48 -2.74 -2.04
CA VAL A 86 7.08 -2.88 -1.61
C VAL A 86 6.61 -1.59 -0.94
N LEU A 87 5.45 -1.09 -1.35
CA LEU A 87 4.64 -0.16 -0.57
C LEU A 87 3.46 -0.92 0.01
N LEU A 88 3.38 -0.99 1.32
CA LEU A 88 2.27 -1.58 2.04
C LEU A 88 1.32 -0.48 2.54
N GLU A 89 0.04 -0.59 2.24
CA GLU A 89 -0.94 0.35 2.78
C GLU A 89 -1.11 0.21 4.29
N LYS A 90 -1.55 1.30 4.89
CA LYS A 90 -1.81 1.36 6.35
C LYS A 90 -3.21 0.79 6.68
N PRO A 91 -3.40 0.24 7.88
CA PRO A 91 -2.38 -0.16 8.86
C PRO A 91 -1.58 -1.37 8.37
N VAL A 92 -0.39 -1.57 8.92
CA VAL A 92 0.54 -2.62 8.44
C VAL A 92 -0.11 -4.00 8.46
N MET A 93 -0.76 -4.34 9.58
CA MET A 93 -1.45 -5.61 9.83
C MET A 93 -2.68 -5.37 10.68
N ASP A 94 -3.62 -6.28 10.64
CA ASP A 94 -4.82 -6.31 11.50
C ASP A 94 -4.52 -6.79 12.91
N ARG A 95 -3.43 -7.56 13.10
CA ARG A 95 -3.02 -8.15 14.37
C ARG A 95 -1.52 -8.04 14.56
N LEU A 96 -1.11 -7.90 15.82
CA LEU A 96 0.30 -7.99 16.20
C LEU A 96 0.82 -9.41 15.92
N GLY A 97 2.06 -9.47 15.49
CA GLY A 97 2.73 -10.73 15.19
C GLY A 97 4.00 -10.52 14.36
N PRO A 98 4.80 -11.57 14.15
CA PRO A 98 5.99 -11.46 13.33
C PRO A 98 5.61 -11.05 11.92
N PHE A 99 6.35 -10.08 11.37
CA PHE A 99 6.21 -9.68 9.99
C PHE A 99 6.90 -10.71 9.08
N PRO A 100 6.31 -11.11 7.94
CA PRO A 100 6.96 -12.01 7.00
C PRO A 100 8.31 -11.40 6.57
N ARG A 101 9.39 -12.10 6.88
CA ARG A 101 10.73 -11.67 6.46
C ARG A 101 10.96 -12.10 5.03
N ALA A 102 11.36 -11.15 4.20
CA ALA A 102 11.64 -11.39 2.81
C ALA A 102 12.91 -10.67 2.38
N GLY A 103 13.51 -11.15 1.31
CA GLY A 103 14.63 -10.50 0.64
C GLY A 103 14.23 -9.26 -0.16
N PHE A 104 13.16 -8.53 0.20
CA PHE A 104 12.78 -7.30 -0.49
C PHE A 104 13.90 -6.26 -0.42
N ARG A 105 14.15 -5.58 -1.51
CA ARG A 105 15.07 -4.45 -1.55
C ARG A 105 14.69 -3.35 -0.56
N SER A 106 13.40 -3.09 -0.41
CA SER A 106 12.85 -2.23 0.64
C SER A 106 11.36 -2.48 0.81
N ILE A 107 10.86 -2.20 2.02
CA ILE A 107 9.43 -2.11 2.31
C ILE A 107 9.14 -0.79 3.01
N ALA A 108 8.14 -0.09 2.54
CA ALA A 108 7.65 1.15 3.13
C ALA A 108 6.16 1.02 3.44
N VAL A 109 5.69 1.79 4.41
CA VAL A 109 4.26 1.83 4.79
C VAL A 109 3.65 3.16 4.39
N GLY A 110 2.43 3.12 3.87
CA GLY A 110 1.68 4.24 3.30
C GLY A 110 1.21 5.28 4.32
N TYR A 111 2.02 5.64 5.32
CA TYR A 111 1.74 6.74 6.26
C TYR A 111 2.05 8.09 5.61
N GLN A 112 1.25 8.50 4.64
CA GLN A 112 1.48 9.67 3.80
C GLN A 112 1.55 10.98 4.60
N LEU A 113 0.87 11.09 5.74
CA LEU A 113 0.88 12.30 6.56
C LEU A 113 2.27 12.68 7.08
N ARG A 114 3.20 11.72 7.18
CA ARG A 114 4.61 12.01 7.54
C ARG A 114 5.29 12.98 6.58
N PHE A 115 4.79 13.11 5.36
CA PHE A 115 5.31 14.01 4.34
C PHE A 115 4.57 15.35 4.30
N HIS A 116 3.48 15.51 5.08
CA HIS A 116 2.72 16.74 5.13
C HIS A 116 3.60 17.89 5.69
N PRO A 117 3.62 19.07 5.05
CA PRO A 117 4.50 20.18 5.45
C PRO A 117 4.39 20.53 6.95
N ALA A 118 3.17 20.63 7.48
CA ALA A 118 2.96 20.93 8.90
C ALA A 118 3.51 19.84 9.83
N VAL A 119 3.38 18.54 9.46
CA VAL A 119 3.93 17.43 10.26
C VAL A 119 5.45 17.44 10.21
N ARG A 120 6.04 17.75 9.06
CA ARG A 120 7.50 17.91 8.92
C ARG A 120 8.02 19.08 9.73
N PHE A 121 7.33 20.22 9.68
CA PHE A 121 7.67 21.40 10.49
C PHE A 121 7.61 21.06 11.98
N PHE A 122 6.50 20.47 12.46
CA PHE A 122 6.35 20.04 13.84
C PHE A 122 7.47 19.08 14.28
N ARG A 123 7.75 18.06 13.44
CA ARG A 123 8.85 17.13 13.71
C ARG A 123 10.19 17.85 13.87
N ALA A 124 10.51 18.79 13.00
CA ALA A 124 11.76 19.56 13.07
C ALA A 124 11.83 20.39 14.36
N ALA A 125 10.71 20.97 14.81
CA ALA A 125 10.64 21.77 16.02
C ALA A 125 10.85 20.96 17.31
N VAL A 126 10.49 19.65 17.31
CA VAL A 126 10.62 18.80 18.50
C VAL A 126 11.86 17.91 18.52
N VAL A 127 12.61 17.85 17.41
CA VAL A 127 13.86 17.08 17.37
C VAL A 127 14.85 17.61 18.42
N GLY A 128 15.40 16.70 19.22
CA GLY A 128 16.34 17.05 20.30
C GLY A 128 15.68 17.65 21.53
N GLN A 129 14.36 17.87 21.54
CA GLN A 129 13.65 18.34 22.74
C GLN A 129 13.16 17.17 23.57
N ARG A 130 13.11 17.38 24.91
CA ARG A 130 12.44 16.45 25.81
C ARG A 130 10.94 16.70 25.77
N VAL A 131 10.20 15.91 25.03
CA VAL A 131 8.74 16.00 24.98
C VAL A 131 8.16 15.35 26.25
N LEU A 132 7.45 16.13 27.08
CA LEU A 132 6.85 15.66 28.34
C LEU A 132 5.45 15.08 28.12
N SER A 133 4.69 15.62 27.16
CA SER A 133 3.38 15.10 26.79
C SER A 133 3.05 15.46 25.36
N ALA A 134 2.18 14.67 24.73
CA ALA A 134 1.62 14.98 23.42
C ALA A 134 0.14 14.59 23.40
N GLN A 135 -0.69 15.43 22.79
CA GLN A 135 -2.08 15.14 22.52
C GLN A 135 -2.33 15.23 21.02
N ALA A 136 -2.93 14.20 20.45
CA ALA A 136 -3.38 14.19 19.05
C ALA A 136 -4.88 13.88 19.02
N ARG A 137 -5.62 14.67 18.27
CA ARG A 137 -7.04 14.43 18.01
C ARG A 137 -7.25 14.35 16.52
N TYR A 138 -7.87 13.26 16.10
CA TYR A 138 -8.29 13.04 14.72
C TYR A 138 -9.67 12.44 14.73
N GLY A 139 -10.51 12.87 13.83
CA GLY A 139 -11.84 12.33 13.67
C GLY A 139 -12.46 12.76 12.35
N GLN A 140 -13.36 11.96 11.85
CA GLN A 140 -14.17 12.26 10.68
C GLN A 140 -15.59 11.76 10.92
N TYR A 141 -16.57 12.55 10.52
CA TYR A 141 -17.95 12.12 10.54
C TYR A 141 -18.19 11.09 9.41
N LEU A 142 -18.28 9.83 9.78
CA LEU A 142 -18.30 8.72 8.83
C LEU A 142 -19.44 8.78 7.80
N PRO A 143 -20.67 9.24 8.14
CA PRO A 143 -21.73 9.37 7.15
C PRO A 143 -21.38 10.26 5.96
N ASP A 144 -20.62 11.33 6.18
CA ASP A 144 -20.22 12.26 5.14
C ASP A 144 -19.00 11.81 4.34
N TRP A 145 -18.22 10.87 4.90
CA TRP A 145 -16.99 10.41 4.23
C TRP A 145 -17.27 9.63 2.95
N ARG A 146 -18.36 8.86 2.94
CA ARG A 146 -18.81 8.08 1.78
C ARG A 146 -20.33 8.13 1.68
N PRO A 147 -20.91 9.22 1.26
CA PRO A 147 -22.37 9.43 1.29
C PRO A 147 -23.15 8.42 0.45
N THR A 148 -22.50 7.74 -0.50
CA THR A 148 -23.11 6.69 -1.34
C THR A 148 -23.02 5.28 -0.74
N ARG A 149 -22.44 5.12 0.47
CA ARG A 149 -22.30 3.83 1.15
C ARG A 149 -22.79 3.93 2.59
N ASP A 150 -23.52 2.93 3.04
CA ASP A 150 -23.77 2.80 4.47
C ASP A 150 -22.44 2.51 5.19
N TYR A 151 -21.97 3.49 5.97
CA TYR A 151 -20.70 3.39 6.69
C TYR A 151 -20.69 2.22 7.68
N ARG A 152 -21.87 1.79 8.22
CA ARG A 152 -22.01 0.67 9.15
C ARG A 152 -21.59 -0.66 8.53
N GLN A 153 -21.62 -0.76 7.21
CA GLN A 153 -21.20 -1.95 6.43
C GLN A 153 -19.76 -1.85 5.96
N THR A 154 -19.03 -0.82 6.37
CA THR A 154 -17.60 -0.67 6.01
C THR A 154 -16.70 -1.23 7.11
N VAL A 155 -15.50 -1.67 6.70
CA VAL A 155 -14.45 -2.12 7.65
C VAL A 155 -14.18 -1.06 8.73
N THR A 156 -14.27 0.23 8.37
CA THR A 156 -14.02 1.37 9.28
C THR A 156 -15.03 1.44 10.46
N ALA A 157 -16.22 0.86 10.32
CA ALA A 157 -17.21 0.81 11.38
C ALA A 157 -17.10 -0.43 12.27
N GLY A 158 -16.24 -1.39 11.89
CA GLY A 158 -16.03 -2.62 12.63
C GLY A 158 -14.83 -2.53 13.58
N PRO A 159 -14.71 -3.49 14.52
CA PRO A 159 -13.60 -3.53 15.50
C PRO A 159 -12.20 -3.60 14.88
N ALA A 160 -12.10 -4.11 13.65
CA ALA A 160 -10.83 -4.25 12.92
C ALA A 160 -10.45 -3.02 12.08
N GLY A 161 -11.31 -2.02 11.99
CA GLY A 161 -11.11 -0.88 11.09
C GLY A 161 -10.98 0.47 11.76
N GLY A 162 -11.10 0.53 13.09
CA GLY A 162 -11.05 1.75 13.89
C GLY A 162 -9.69 2.09 14.43
#